data_4912c97b6ca59d27d7602fae2e42145a
#
_entry.id   4912c97b6ca59d27d7602fae2e42145a
#
_cell.length_a   1.000
_cell.length_b   1.000
_cell.length_c   1.000
_cell.angle_alpha   90.00
_cell.angle_beta   90.00
_cell.angle_gamma   90.00
#
_symmetry.space_group_name_H-M   'P 1'
#
loop_
_entity.id
_entity.type
_entity.pdbx_description
1 polymer ?
#
loop_
_entity_poly.entity_id
_entity_poly.type
_entity_poly.pdbx_seq_one_letter_code
_entity_poly.pdbx_strand_id
1 'polypeptide(L)'
;MLKILVTYAVQGEFVEIKWPEVEPYYIRTGIGKVKSAFHLAEAIRQVQPDLVLNLGSAGTVNHQVGDIFVCRKFIDRDMQKLAGLGMECEIDSSALLETKGFCKHWTEEGICNTGDGFLTELTHVSGDVVDMEAYRWKSVV
;
A
#
# COMPACT_ATOMS: atom_id res chain seq x y z
N MET A 1 -15.51 18.24 -0.24
CA MET A 1 -14.57 17.52 0.65
C MET A 1 -13.96 16.36 -0.11
N LEU A 2 -12.68 16.14 0.08
CA LEU A 2 -11.94 15.03 -0.53
C LEU A 2 -12.33 13.72 0.17
N LYS A 3 -12.87 12.75 -0.56
CA LYS A 3 -13.20 11.43 -0.02
C LYS A 3 -11.96 10.55 -0.02
N ILE A 4 -11.50 10.14 1.15
CA ILE A 4 -10.36 9.23 1.29
C ILE A 4 -10.82 7.91 1.87
N LEU A 5 -10.58 6.83 1.14
CA LEU A 5 -10.74 5.48 1.66
C LEU A 5 -9.46 5.05 2.36
N VAL A 6 -9.51 4.97 3.68
CA VAL A 6 -8.39 4.53 4.52
C VAL A 6 -8.51 3.04 4.77
N THR A 7 -7.49 2.30 4.42
CA THR A 7 -7.47 0.85 4.58
C THR A 7 -6.39 0.43 5.56
N TYR A 8 -6.64 -0.64 6.30
CA TYR A 8 -5.69 -1.25 7.24
C TYR A 8 -5.97 -2.76 7.36
N ALA A 9 -4.95 -3.55 7.60
CA ALA A 9 -5.10 -5.01 7.60
C ALA A 9 -5.70 -5.54 8.91
N VAL A 10 -5.24 -5.04 10.04
CA VAL A 10 -5.64 -5.50 11.39
C VAL A 10 -6.00 -4.32 12.29
N GLN A 11 -6.81 -4.58 13.32
CA GLN A 11 -7.32 -3.54 14.21
C GLN A 11 -6.23 -2.69 14.88
N GLY A 12 -5.07 -3.27 15.17
CA GLY A 12 -3.94 -2.54 15.78
C GLY A 12 -3.29 -1.49 14.88
N GLU A 13 -3.60 -1.49 13.59
CA GLU A 13 -3.08 -0.52 12.62
C GLU A 13 -4.04 0.65 12.39
N PHE A 14 -5.22 0.62 13.01
CA PHE A 14 -6.21 1.68 12.84
C PHE A 14 -5.72 3.01 13.40
N VAL A 15 -5.74 4.05 12.56
CA VAL A 15 -5.46 5.44 12.95
C VAL A 15 -6.57 6.34 12.44
N GLU A 16 -7.18 7.11 13.32
CA GLU A 16 -8.18 8.09 12.94
C GLU A 16 -7.53 9.32 12.30
N ILE A 17 -7.95 9.67 11.09
CA ILE A 17 -7.47 10.85 10.36
C ILE A 17 -8.42 12.01 10.62
N LYS A 18 -7.88 13.14 11.09
CA LYS A 18 -8.64 14.39 11.35
C LYS A 18 -8.06 15.52 10.53
N TRP A 19 -8.52 15.67 9.29
CA TRP A 19 -8.18 16.80 8.43
C TRP A 19 -9.44 17.58 8.03
N PRO A 20 -9.43 18.92 8.12
CA PRO A 20 -10.64 19.74 7.97
C PRO A 20 -11.37 19.60 6.64
N GLU A 21 -10.70 19.27 5.54
CA GLU A 21 -11.28 19.20 4.20
C GLU A 21 -11.37 17.77 3.65
N VAL A 22 -11.19 16.79 4.53
CA VAL A 22 -11.18 15.36 4.18
C VAL A 22 -12.36 14.66 4.83
N GLU A 23 -13.04 13.83 4.04
CA GLU A 23 -14.07 12.88 4.49
C GLU A 23 -13.46 11.46 4.47
N PRO A 24 -12.98 10.95 5.62
CA PRO A 24 -12.35 9.64 5.67
C PRO A 24 -13.39 8.52 5.81
N TYR A 25 -13.23 7.49 5.01
CA TYR A 25 -13.94 6.21 5.11
C TYR A 25 -12.93 5.13 5.50
N TYR A 26 -13.26 4.28 6.44
CA TYR A 26 -12.34 3.28 6.96
C TYR A 26 -12.79 1.87 6.65
N ILE A 27 -11.85 1.04 6.20
CA ILE A 27 -12.11 -0.38 5.98
C ILE A 27 -10.95 -1.24 6.48
N ARG A 28 -11.28 -2.29 7.22
CA ARG A 28 -10.34 -3.34 7.57
C ARG A 28 -10.33 -4.39 6.47
N THR A 29 -9.22 -4.51 5.77
CA THR A 29 -9.10 -5.40 4.61
C THR A 29 -8.76 -6.85 4.96
N GLY A 30 -8.19 -7.09 6.14
CA GLY A 30 -7.60 -8.39 6.49
C GLY A 30 -6.20 -8.56 5.91
N ILE A 31 -5.55 -9.65 6.30
CA ILE A 31 -4.17 -9.96 5.89
C ILE A 31 -4.17 -10.72 4.57
N GLY A 32 -3.22 -10.37 3.69
CA GLY A 32 -2.96 -11.03 2.42
C GLY A 32 -3.59 -10.34 1.21
N LYS A 33 -2.94 -10.50 0.05
CA LYS A 33 -3.30 -9.82 -1.20
C LYS A 33 -4.74 -10.09 -1.66
N VAL A 34 -5.20 -11.32 -1.55
CA VAL A 34 -6.54 -11.72 -2.05
C VAL A 34 -7.65 -11.09 -1.23
N LYS A 35 -7.58 -11.18 0.11
CA LYS A 35 -8.58 -10.57 0.99
C LYS A 35 -8.60 -9.06 0.84
N SER A 36 -7.43 -8.45 0.85
CA SER A 36 -7.35 -6.99 0.77
C SER A 36 -7.88 -6.48 -0.58
N ALA A 37 -7.56 -7.14 -1.68
CA ALA A 37 -8.08 -6.78 -3.01
C ALA A 37 -9.61 -6.91 -3.09
N PHE A 38 -10.17 -7.98 -2.55
CA PHE A 38 -11.62 -8.22 -2.55
C PHE A 38 -12.37 -7.13 -1.77
N HIS A 39 -11.98 -6.91 -0.51
CA HIS A 39 -12.63 -5.89 0.33
C HIS A 39 -12.42 -4.48 -0.20
N LEU A 40 -11.23 -4.19 -0.74
CA LEU A 40 -10.93 -2.91 -1.35
C LEU A 40 -11.81 -2.64 -2.58
N ALA A 41 -11.95 -3.62 -3.49
CA ALA A 41 -12.78 -3.47 -4.68
C ALA A 41 -14.25 -3.20 -4.33
N GLU A 42 -14.77 -3.89 -3.32
CA GLU A 42 -16.12 -3.67 -2.81
C GLU A 42 -16.28 -2.27 -2.20
N ALA A 43 -15.33 -1.84 -1.37
CA ALA A 43 -15.36 -0.53 -0.73
C ALA A 43 -15.24 0.62 -1.74
N ILE A 44 -14.36 0.51 -2.75
CA ILE A 44 -14.23 1.52 -3.81
C ILE A 44 -15.54 1.69 -4.55
N ARG A 45 -16.22 0.58 -4.89
CA ARG A 45 -17.51 0.63 -5.58
C ARG A 45 -18.60 1.32 -4.74
N GLN A 46 -18.59 1.13 -3.42
CA GLN A 46 -19.57 1.73 -2.51
C GLN A 46 -19.27 3.20 -2.21
N VAL A 47 -18.02 3.53 -1.91
CA VAL A 47 -17.60 4.85 -1.44
C VAL A 47 -17.30 5.80 -2.59
N GLN A 48 -16.78 5.29 -3.71
CA GLN A 48 -16.26 6.08 -4.84
C GLN A 48 -15.27 7.16 -4.34
N PRO A 49 -14.15 6.75 -3.73
CA PRO A 49 -13.19 7.68 -3.14
C PRO A 49 -12.37 8.40 -4.20
N ASP A 50 -11.90 9.59 -3.86
CA ASP A 50 -10.93 10.35 -4.67
C ASP A 50 -9.50 9.83 -4.49
N LEU A 51 -9.23 9.24 -3.33
CA LEU A 51 -7.92 8.68 -2.95
C LEU A 51 -8.10 7.44 -2.07
N VAL A 52 -7.25 6.45 -2.29
CA VAL A 52 -7.09 5.31 -1.37
C VAL A 52 -5.77 5.45 -0.63
N LEU A 53 -5.81 5.40 0.70
CA LEU A 53 -4.66 5.47 1.58
C LEU A 53 -4.55 4.17 2.39
N ASN A 54 -3.46 3.44 2.20
CA ASN A 54 -3.15 2.30 3.06
C ASN A 54 -2.32 2.72 4.26
N LEU A 55 -2.77 2.34 5.42
CA LEU A 55 -2.02 2.44 6.66
C LEU A 55 -1.70 1.04 7.14
N GLY A 56 -0.45 0.78 7.47
CA GLY A 56 -0.04 -0.54 7.94
C GLY A 56 1.34 -0.54 8.54
N SER A 57 1.61 -1.56 9.31
CA SER A 57 2.95 -1.90 9.76
C SER A 57 3.67 -2.69 8.68
N ALA A 58 4.97 -2.48 8.55
CA ALA A 58 5.80 -3.16 7.59
C ALA A 58 7.12 -3.60 8.23
N GLY A 59 7.67 -4.70 7.74
CA GLY A 59 9.00 -5.15 8.11
C GLY A 59 10.09 -4.41 7.34
N THR A 60 11.26 -4.25 7.94
CA THR A 60 12.42 -3.67 7.27
C THR A 60 13.73 -4.25 7.79
N VAL A 61 14.78 -4.20 6.96
CA VAL A 61 16.15 -4.55 7.36
C VAL A 61 17.11 -3.36 7.33
N ASN A 62 16.72 -2.30 6.63
CA ASN A 62 17.60 -1.16 6.33
C ASN A 62 17.25 0.10 7.14
N HIS A 63 16.12 0.08 7.85
CA HIS A 63 15.58 1.24 8.55
C HIS A 63 15.29 0.91 10.01
N GLN A 64 15.03 1.94 10.81
CA GLN A 64 14.77 1.77 12.24
C GLN A 64 13.29 1.54 12.52
N VAL A 65 12.97 0.83 13.60
CA VAL A 65 11.60 0.70 14.08
C VAL A 65 11.07 2.08 14.49
N GLY A 66 9.92 2.45 13.93
CA GLY A 66 9.31 3.76 14.13
C GLY A 66 9.46 4.73 12.96
N ASP A 67 10.30 4.42 11.98
CA ASP A 67 10.37 5.17 10.74
C ASP A 67 9.04 5.07 9.97
N ILE A 68 8.66 6.17 9.31
CA ILE A 68 7.42 6.25 8.51
C ILE A 68 7.79 6.43 7.06
N PHE A 69 7.30 5.53 6.21
CA PHE A 69 7.50 5.57 4.76
C PHE A 69 6.19 5.84 4.03
N VAL A 70 6.27 6.68 3.00
CA VAL A 70 5.21 6.80 2.00
C VAL A 70 5.66 6.07 0.75
N CYS A 71 5.06 4.92 0.49
CA CYS A 71 5.39 4.10 -0.66
C CYS A 71 4.49 4.44 -1.84
N ARG A 72 5.10 4.74 -2.98
CA ARG A 72 4.44 4.94 -4.27
C ARG A 72 4.85 3.90 -5.30
N LYS A 73 5.89 3.14 -4.98
CA LYS A 73 6.42 2.04 -5.78
C LYS A 73 6.23 0.73 -5.02
N PHE A 74 5.77 -0.27 -5.74
CA PHE A 74 5.42 -1.56 -5.16
C PHE A 74 5.98 -2.69 -6.01
N ILE A 75 6.46 -3.75 -5.34
CA ILE A 75 6.96 -4.97 -5.97
C ILE A 75 6.12 -6.15 -5.45
N ASP A 76 5.60 -6.98 -6.37
CA ASP A 76 5.02 -8.27 -6.01
C ASP A 76 6.12 -9.34 -5.97
N ARG A 77 6.60 -9.69 -4.76
CA ARG A 77 7.69 -10.66 -4.62
C ARG A 77 7.30 -12.08 -5.02
N ASP A 78 6.01 -12.43 -4.96
CA ASP A 78 5.54 -13.75 -5.38
C ASP A 78 5.63 -13.90 -6.89
N MET A 79 5.35 -12.81 -7.63
CA MET A 79 5.41 -12.77 -9.09
C MET A 79 6.80 -12.40 -9.62
N GLN A 80 7.68 -11.83 -8.82
CA GLN A 80 9.02 -11.38 -9.22
C GLN A 80 9.87 -12.50 -9.82
N LYS A 81 9.68 -13.73 -9.37
CA LYS A 81 10.34 -14.93 -9.92
C LYS A 81 9.95 -15.20 -11.38
N LEU A 82 8.82 -14.67 -11.82
CA LEU A 82 8.29 -14.84 -13.18
C LEU A 82 8.53 -13.61 -14.07
N ALA A 83 9.25 -12.60 -13.57
CA ALA A 83 9.54 -11.38 -14.33
C ALA A 83 10.26 -11.66 -15.67
N GLY A 84 11.15 -12.65 -15.68
CA GLY A 84 11.83 -13.11 -16.90
C GLY A 84 10.91 -13.70 -17.98
N LEU A 85 9.66 -14.00 -17.64
CA LEU A 85 8.62 -14.45 -18.57
C LEU A 85 7.69 -13.31 -19.03
N GLY A 86 8.04 -12.06 -18.73
CA GLY A 86 7.25 -10.89 -19.11
C GLY A 86 6.07 -10.60 -18.17
N MET A 87 6.01 -11.20 -16.99
CA MET A 87 4.98 -10.92 -15.99
C MET A 87 5.23 -9.56 -15.32
N GLU A 88 4.20 -8.73 -15.25
CA GLU A 88 4.27 -7.47 -14.51
C GLU A 88 4.34 -7.77 -13.01
N CYS A 89 5.42 -7.33 -12.38
CA CYS A 89 5.63 -7.50 -10.94
C CYS A 89 6.00 -6.20 -10.22
N GLU A 90 6.02 -5.08 -10.92
CA GLU A 90 6.34 -3.77 -10.36
C GLU A 90 5.27 -2.74 -10.74
N ILE A 91 4.95 -1.86 -9.80
CA ILE A 91 4.03 -0.73 -9.99
C ILE A 91 4.70 0.54 -9.52
N ASP A 92 4.65 1.59 -10.36
CA ASP A 92 5.01 2.96 -9.97
C ASP A 92 3.76 3.85 -10.10
N SER A 93 3.25 4.34 -8.98
CA SER A 93 2.09 5.22 -8.94
C SER A 93 2.46 6.70 -8.89
N SER A 94 3.75 7.04 -8.95
CA SER A 94 4.25 8.41 -8.78
C SER A 94 3.62 9.39 -9.78
N ALA A 95 3.64 9.07 -11.08
CA ALA A 95 3.09 9.93 -12.12
C ALA A 95 1.58 10.19 -11.94
N LEU A 96 0.81 9.17 -11.54
CA LEU A 96 -0.63 9.32 -11.28
C LEU A 96 -0.89 10.25 -10.10
N LEU A 97 -0.15 10.07 -9.01
CA LEU A 97 -0.28 10.89 -7.80
C LEU A 97 0.12 12.34 -8.08
N GLU A 98 1.18 12.57 -8.86
CA GLU A 98 1.60 13.91 -9.30
C GLU A 98 0.52 14.61 -10.13
N THR A 99 -0.09 13.92 -11.06
CA THR A 99 -1.19 14.46 -11.88
C THR A 99 -2.38 14.90 -11.03
N LYS A 100 -2.62 14.21 -9.92
CA LYS A 100 -3.67 14.54 -8.96
C LYS A 100 -3.26 15.54 -7.87
N GLY A 101 -2.02 16.03 -7.89
CA GLY A 101 -1.52 17.03 -6.94
C GLY A 101 -1.15 16.49 -5.54
N PHE A 102 -1.01 15.18 -5.38
CA PHE A 102 -0.76 14.55 -4.08
C PHE A 102 0.73 14.39 -3.71
N CYS A 103 1.66 15.13 -4.30
CA CYS A 103 3.03 14.65 -4.33
C CYS A 103 4.16 15.53 -3.86
N LYS A 104 4.00 16.53 -3.06
CA LYS A 104 5.15 17.45 -2.97
C LYS A 104 6.02 17.45 -1.71
N HIS A 105 5.70 16.74 -0.62
CA HIS A 105 6.41 17.03 0.64
C HIS A 105 6.67 15.84 1.58
N TRP A 106 6.92 14.65 1.05
CA TRP A 106 7.29 13.52 1.89
C TRP A 106 8.81 13.41 1.97
N THR A 107 9.34 13.34 3.18
CA THR A 107 10.78 13.32 3.42
C THR A 107 11.43 11.97 3.17
N GLU A 108 10.66 10.89 3.27
CA GLU A 108 11.15 9.53 3.01
C GLU A 108 10.17 8.79 2.12
N GLU A 109 10.60 8.49 0.90
CA GLU A 109 9.88 7.64 -0.04
C GLU A 109 10.51 6.26 -0.07
N GLY A 110 9.68 5.23 -0.02
CA GLY A 110 10.13 3.85 -0.04
C GLY A 110 9.49 3.02 -1.14
N ILE A 111 10.12 1.90 -1.40
CA ILE A 111 9.60 0.82 -2.22
C ILE A 111 9.04 -0.25 -1.30
N CYS A 112 7.75 -0.56 -1.44
CA CYS A 112 7.10 -1.62 -0.70
C CYS A 112 7.15 -2.94 -1.47
N ASN A 113 7.66 -3.98 -0.84
CA ASN A 113 7.73 -5.34 -1.39
C ASN A 113 6.63 -6.18 -0.75
N THR A 114 5.62 -6.54 -1.54
CA THR A 114 4.42 -7.24 -1.08
C THR A 114 4.42 -8.71 -1.47
N GLY A 115 3.95 -9.57 -0.59
CA GLY A 115 3.73 -10.99 -0.89
C GLY A 115 2.84 -11.67 0.14
N ASP A 116 2.21 -12.79 -0.22
CA ASP A 116 1.31 -13.52 0.67
C ASP A 116 2.05 -14.33 1.76
N GLY A 117 3.35 -14.62 1.55
CA GLY A 117 4.16 -15.30 2.55
C GLY A 117 4.69 -14.33 3.61
N PHE A 118 4.53 -14.71 4.89
CA PHE A 118 5.19 -14.00 5.98
C PHE A 118 6.71 -14.26 5.92
N LEU A 119 7.51 -13.20 5.88
CA LEU A 119 8.96 -13.32 5.82
C LEU A 119 9.57 -13.29 7.23
N THR A 120 10.28 -14.35 7.56
CA THR A 120 11.09 -14.44 8.80
C THR A 120 12.55 -14.03 8.56
N GLU A 121 13.01 -14.09 7.30
CA GLU A 121 14.35 -13.68 6.89
C GLU A 121 14.23 -12.66 5.76
N LEU A 122 14.78 -11.46 5.96
CA LEU A 122 14.68 -10.34 5.03
C LEU A 122 15.97 -10.09 4.23
N THR A 123 16.96 -10.97 4.32
CA THR A 123 18.34 -10.78 3.80
C THR A 123 18.43 -10.60 2.28
N HIS A 124 17.38 -10.97 1.52
CA HIS A 124 17.40 -10.93 0.05
C HIS A 124 16.12 -10.30 -0.55
N VAL A 125 15.46 -9.44 0.20
CA VAL A 125 14.24 -8.77 -0.27
C VAL A 125 14.60 -7.43 -0.88
N SER A 126 14.16 -7.19 -2.12
CA SER A 126 14.31 -5.88 -2.76
C SER A 126 13.29 -4.89 -2.21
N GLY A 127 13.67 -3.61 -2.12
CA GLY A 127 12.84 -2.55 -1.58
C GLY A 127 13.22 -2.14 -0.16
N ASP A 128 12.47 -1.22 0.42
CA ASP A 128 12.73 -0.62 1.71
C ASP A 128 11.93 -1.27 2.84
N VAL A 129 10.70 -1.62 2.55
CA VAL A 129 9.77 -2.22 3.49
C VAL A 129 9.03 -3.41 2.88
N VAL A 130 8.59 -4.34 3.72
CA VAL A 130 7.85 -5.53 3.30
C VAL A 130 6.50 -5.59 3.99
N ASP A 131 5.47 -5.94 3.22
CA ASP A 131 4.11 -6.14 3.71
C ASP A 131 3.43 -7.35 3.03
N MET A 132 2.12 -7.49 3.24
CA MET A 132 1.35 -8.58 2.67
C MET A 132 0.13 -8.11 1.84
N GLU A 133 -0.10 -6.81 1.63
CA GLU A 133 -1.33 -6.29 1.05
C GLU A 133 -1.12 -5.28 -0.10
N ALA A 134 -0.14 -4.39 0.01
CA ALA A 134 -0.10 -3.12 -0.73
C ALA A 134 -0.04 -3.23 -2.27
N TYR A 135 0.58 -4.24 -2.84
CA TYR A 135 0.79 -4.33 -4.29
C TYR A 135 -0.52 -4.35 -5.11
N ARG A 136 -1.59 -4.96 -4.62
CA ARG A 136 -2.84 -5.20 -5.39
C ARG A 136 -3.70 -3.95 -5.62
N TRP A 137 -3.31 -2.83 -5.14
CA TRP A 137 -4.12 -1.61 -5.11
C TRP A 137 -4.25 -0.91 -6.46
N LYS A 138 -3.29 -1.09 -7.39
CA LYS A 138 -3.34 -0.53 -8.74
C LYS A 138 -4.47 -1.11 -9.60
N SER A 139 -4.82 -2.35 -9.43
CA SER A 139 -5.82 -3.03 -10.27
C SER A 139 -7.26 -2.67 -9.90
N VAL A 140 -7.49 -1.83 -8.92
CA VAL A 140 -8.82 -1.54 -8.36
C VAL A 140 -9.18 -0.05 -8.43
N VAL A 141 -8.21 0.83 -8.71
CA VAL A 141 -8.41 2.29 -8.82
C VAL A 141 -8.43 2.75 -10.27
#